data_e67d1672c6a5a4b2baa2ad89cdf99266
#
_entry.id   e67d1672c6a5a4b2baa2ad89cdf99266
#
_cell.length_a   1.000
_cell.length_b   1.000
_cell.length_c   1.000
_cell.angle_alpha   90.00
_cell.angle_beta   90.00
_cell.angle_gamma   90.00
#
_symmetry.space_group_name_H-M   'P 1'
#
loop_
_entity.id
_entity.type
_entity.pdbx_description
1 polymer ?
#
loop_
_entity_poly.entity_id
_entity_poly.type
_entity_poly.pdbx_seq_one_letter_code
_entity_poly.pdbx_strand_id
1 'polypeptide(L)'
;WVYDLIWPYMEECNKGAEWGFDISSAESYQIAKYEVGDHYKPHLDSIGTHSTRWIAKDNPHLHNKTRKISMSLILNDGFEGGGLEIFGVPTPKLETGSMIFFPSFIAHEVTPVTKGTRYSLVLWFLGTPWR
;
A
#
# COMPACT_ATOMS: atom_id res chain seq x y z
N TRP A 1 -15.82 6.81 5.37
CA TRP A 1 -16.17 6.94 3.93
C TRP A 1 -14.97 6.61 3.03
N VAL A 2 -13.73 6.82 3.48
CA VAL A 2 -12.51 6.48 2.72
C VAL A 2 -12.48 4.99 2.38
N TYR A 3 -12.75 4.13 3.35
CA TYR A 3 -12.76 2.68 3.15
C TYR A 3 -13.85 2.25 2.17
N ASP A 4 -15.05 2.79 2.28
CA ASP A 4 -16.17 2.48 1.38
C ASP A 4 -15.86 2.91 -0.07
N LEU A 5 -15.10 3.97 -0.24
CA LEU A 5 -14.67 4.45 -1.55
C LEU A 5 -13.62 3.51 -2.17
N ILE A 6 -12.66 3.05 -1.37
CA ILE A 6 -11.48 2.32 -1.87
C ILE A 6 -11.72 0.81 -1.96
N TRP A 7 -12.53 0.24 -1.07
CA TRP A 7 -12.74 -1.20 -0.97
C TRP A 7 -13.14 -1.89 -2.28
N PRO A 8 -14.09 -1.34 -3.07
CA PRO A 8 -14.46 -1.96 -4.34
C PRO A 8 -13.31 -2.08 -5.34
N TYR A 9 -12.42 -1.08 -5.37
CA TYR A 9 -11.24 -1.12 -6.23
C TYR A 9 -10.24 -2.19 -5.81
N MET A 10 -10.07 -2.36 -4.50
CA MET A 10 -9.24 -3.44 -3.97
C MET A 10 -9.79 -4.82 -4.37
N GLU A 11 -11.11 -5.02 -4.22
CA GLU A 11 -11.75 -6.27 -4.63
C GLU A 11 -11.59 -6.54 -6.11
N GLU A 12 -11.75 -5.51 -6.95
CA GLU A 12 -11.56 -5.60 -8.40
C GLU A 12 -10.12 -5.99 -8.74
N CYS A 13 -9.12 -5.38 -8.11
CA CYS A 13 -7.72 -5.73 -8.32
C CYS A 13 -7.39 -7.14 -7.83
N ASN A 14 -7.87 -7.53 -6.65
CA ASN A 14 -7.66 -8.86 -6.09
C ASN A 14 -8.20 -9.97 -7.00
N LYS A 15 -9.36 -9.72 -7.60
CA LYS A 15 -9.99 -10.63 -8.56
C LYS A 15 -9.31 -10.57 -9.93
N GLY A 16 -9.12 -9.36 -10.46
CA GLY A 16 -8.60 -9.14 -11.82
C GLY A 16 -7.16 -9.61 -11.99
N ALA A 17 -6.33 -9.46 -10.96
CA ALA A 17 -4.96 -9.97 -10.94
C ALA A 17 -4.88 -11.45 -10.51
N GLU A 18 -6.01 -12.08 -10.27
CA GLU A 18 -6.10 -13.49 -9.86
C GLU A 18 -5.33 -13.81 -8.57
N TRP A 19 -5.14 -12.83 -7.69
CA TRP A 19 -4.47 -13.07 -6.41
C TRP A 19 -5.33 -13.95 -5.49
N GLY A 20 -6.64 -13.70 -5.45
CA GLY A 20 -7.57 -14.49 -4.65
C GLY A 20 -7.30 -14.46 -3.15
N PHE A 21 -6.71 -13.38 -2.64
CA PHE A 21 -6.43 -13.25 -1.22
C PHE A 21 -7.71 -13.07 -0.43
N ASP A 22 -7.79 -13.71 0.74
CA ASP A 22 -8.85 -13.45 1.69
C ASP A 22 -8.58 -12.11 2.40
N ILE A 23 -9.47 -11.16 2.21
CA ILE A 23 -9.38 -9.84 2.83
C ILE A 23 -10.60 -9.65 3.72
N SER A 24 -10.36 -9.31 4.98
CA SER A 24 -11.44 -9.18 5.98
C SER A 24 -11.47 -7.83 6.68
N SER A 25 -10.38 -7.07 6.63
CA SER A 25 -10.29 -5.76 7.27
C SER A 25 -9.15 -4.93 6.66
N ALA A 26 -8.97 -3.72 7.17
CA ALA A 26 -7.88 -2.85 6.79
C ALA A 26 -7.33 -2.14 8.03
N GLU A 27 -6.06 -1.72 7.94
CA GLU A 27 -5.46 -0.85 8.95
C GLU A 27 -5.99 0.58 8.82
N SER A 28 -5.72 1.42 9.80
CA SER A 28 -5.94 2.86 9.66
C SER A 28 -5.09 3.39 8.50
N TYR A 29 -5.71 4.16 7.61
CA TYR A 29 -4.96 4.77 6.50
C TYR A 29 -3.97 5.80 7.03
N GLN A 30 -2.90 6.01 6.27
CA GLN A 30 -1.87 6.99 6.57
C GLN A 30 -1.75 7.98 5.43
N ILE A 31 -1.58 9.26 5.78
CA ILE A 31 -1.21 10.29 4.81
C ILE A 31 0.30 10.48 4.91
N ALA A 32 0.98 10.25 3.80
CA ALA A 32 2.43 10.41 3.69
C ALA A 32 2.74 11.70 2.94
N LYS A 33 3.62 12.51 3.52
CA LYS A 33 4.15 13.74 2.93
C LYS A 33 5.64 13.56 2.66
N TYR A 34 6.05 13.73 1.41
CA TYR A 34 7.46 13.71 1.01
C TYR A 34 7.86 15.08 0.48
N GLU A 35 8.84 15.69 1.08
CA GLU A 35 9.49 16.92 0.62
C GLU A 35 10.73 16.59 -0.22
N VAL A 36 11.37 17.59 -0.83
CA VAL A 36 12.58 17.37 -1.63
C VAL A 36 13.63 16.62 -0.81
N GLY A 37 14.13 15.53 -1.37
CA GLY A 37 15.10 14.63 -0.72
C GLY A 37 14.45 13.45 0.03
N ASP A 38 13.18 13.55 0.38
CA ASP A 38 12.49 12.47 1.07
C ASP A 38 12.27 11.29 0.13
N HIS A 39 12.39 10.10 0.67
CA HIS A 39 12.26 8.84 -0.05
C HIS A 39 11.88 7.72 0.93
N TYR A 40 11.56 6.58 0.39
CA TYR A 40 11.36 5.36 1.17
C TYR A 40 12.19 4.24 0.56
N LYS A 41 13.15 3.72 1.31
CA LYS A 41 14.05 2.66 0.84
C LYS A 41 13.28 1.39 0.44
N PRO A 42 13.86 0.55 -0.44
CA PRO A 42 13.26 -0.75 -0.77
C PRO A 42 12.92 -1.54 0.48
N HIS A 43 11.68 -2.00 0.57
CA HIS A 43 11.16 -2.73 1.74
C HIS A 43 9.97 -3.60 1.35
N LEU A 44 9.59 -4.48 2.26
CA LEU A 44 8.38 -5.28 2.20
C LEU A 44 7.41 -4.80 3.29
N ASP A 45 6.13 -4.75 2.97
CA ASP A 45 5.10 -4.45 3.97
C ASP A 45 4.70 -5.71 4.76
N SER A 46 4.98 -6.87 4.21
CA SER A 46 4.83 -8.19 4.83
C SER A 46 5.89 -9.12 4.29
N ILE A 47 6.40 -10.02 5.10
CA ILE A 47 7.36 -11.04 4.63
C ILE A 47 6.70 -12.25 3.98
N GLY A 48 5.38 -12.28 3.91
CA GLY A 48 4.63 -13.36 3.26
C GLY A 48 4.66 -14.68 4.01
N THR A 49 4.96 -14.68 5.31
CA THR A 49 4.95 -15.87 6.14
C THR A 49 3.83 -15.86 7.17
N HIS A 50 3.49 -17.03 7.69
CA HIS A 50 2.45 -17.16 8.72
C HIS A 50 2.84 -16.51 10.06
N SER A 51 4.11 -16.20 10.27
CA SER A 51 4.59 -15.57 11.49
C SER A 51 4.37 -14.06 11.54
N THR A 52 4.15 -13.43 10.38
CA THR A 52 3.91 -11.99 10.29
C THR A 52 2.43 -11.69 10.49
N ARG A 53 2.08 -11.26 11.70
CA ARG A 53 0.68 -10.95 12.03
C ARG A 53 0.61 -9.91 13.14
N TRP A 54 -0.52 -9.22 13.17
CA TRP A 54 -0.84 -8.30 14.25
C TRP A 54 -1.11 -9.05 15.56
N ILE A 55 -0.54 -8.55 16.64
CA ILE A 55 -0.88 -8.98 18.00
C ILE A 55 -1.58 -7.81 18.67
N ALA A 56 -2.90 -7.76 18.54
CA ALA A 56 -3.74 -6.68 19.03
C ALA A 56 -5.02 -7.27 19.63
N LYS A 57 -4.89 -7.96 20.77
CA LYS A 57 -5.97 -8.74 21.38
C LYS A 57 -7.25 -7.94 21.62
N ASP A 58 -7.14 -6.63 21.82
CA ASP A 58 -8.26 -5.73 22.07
C ASP A 58 -8.93 -5.22 20.77
N ASN A 59 -8.36 -5.56 19.61
CA ASN A 59 -8.88 -5.13 18.32
C ASN A 59 -9.09 -6.34 17.38
N PRO A 60 -10.31 -6.86 17.29
CA PRO A 60 -10.57 -8.05 16.48
C PRO A 60 -10.40 -7.82 14.97
N HIS A 61 -10.40 -6.57 14.51
CA HIS A 61 -10.16 -6.24 13.10
C HIS A 61 -8.69 -6.38 12.71
N LEU A 62 -7.78 -6.32 13.67
CA LEU A 62 -6.33 -6.43 13.46
C LEU A 62 -5.77 -7.75 13.98
N HIS A 63 -6.27 -8.21 15.13
CA HIS A 63 -5.68 -9.34 15.83
C HIS A 63 -5.58 -10.60 14.96
N ASN A 64 -4.42 -11.20 14.97
CA ASN A 64 -4.09 -12.41 14.23
C ASN A 64 -4.26 -12.29 12.70
N LYS A 65 -4.12 -11.08 12.18
CA LYS A 65 -4.20 -10.82 10.74
C LYS A 65 -2.87 -10.27 10.22
N THR A 66 -2.62 -10.48 8.94
CA THR A 66 -1.43 -9.99 8.25
C THR A 66 -1.80 -9.12 7.06
N ARG A 67 -0.88 -8.25 6.66
CA ARG A 67 -1.02 -7.44 5.45
C ARG A 67 -0.97 -8.33 4.22
N LYS A 68 -1.96 -8.23 3.36
CA LYS A 68 -2.09 -9.00 2.11
C LYS A 68 -1.94 -8.11 0.88
N ILE A 69 -2.61 -6.98 0.88
CA ILE A 69 -2.58 -6.01 -0.22
C ILE A 69 -2.19 -4.65 0.34
N SER A 70 -1.22 -4.04 -0.31
CA SER A 70 -0.82 -2.65 -0.08
C SER A 70 -1.40 -1.76 -1.17
N MET A 71 -1.77 -0.55 -0.80
CA MET A 71 -2.32 0.45 -1.72
C MET A 71 -1.66 1.80 -1.49
N SER A 72 -1.35 2.48 -2.58
CA SER A 72 -0.93 3.89 -2.58
C SER A 72 -1.84 4.69 -3.50
N LEU A 73 -2.39 5.77 -2.98
CA LEU A 73 -3.23 6.71 -3.71
C LEU A 73 -2.49 8.05 -3.80
N ILE A 74 -2.27 8.56 -5.00
CA ILE A 74 -1.61 9.84 -5.21
C ILE A 74 -2.63 10.97 -4.99
N LEU A 75 -2.31 11.88 -4.06
CA LEU A 75 -3.23 12.93 -3.64
C LEU A 75 -3.00 14.27 -4.33
N ASN A 76 -1.84 14.49 -4.97
CA ASN A 76 -1.52 15.75 -5.64
C ASN A 76 -0.62 15.54 -6.85
N ASP A 77 -0.47 16.60 -7.62
CA ASP A 77 0.49 16.74 -8.70
C ASP A 77 1.48 17.88 -8.38
N GLY A 78 2.24 18.33 -9.36
CA GLY A 78 3.18 19.45 -9.21
C GLY A 78 4.48 19.09 -8.50
N PHE A 79 4.81 17.82 -8.37
CA PHE A 79 6.10 17.35 -7.88
C PHE A 79 6.86 16.57 -8.96
N GLU A 80 8.18 16.48 -8.80
CA GLU A 80 9.05 15.67 -9.65
C GLU A 80 9.83 14.68 -8.77
N GLY A 81 10.20 13.53 -9.33
CA GLY A 81 10.74 12.41 -8.55
C GLY A 81 9.63 11.74 -7.75
N GLY A 82 9.97 11.10 -6.65
CA GLY A 82 8.99 10.45 -5.78
C GLY A 82 8.21 9.33 -6.48
N GLY A 83 8.79 8.67 -7.47
CA GLY A 83 8.18 7.56 -8.18
C GLY A 83 8.12 6.31 -7.33
N LEU A 84 7.09 5.51 -7.54
CA LEU A 84 6.99 4.18 -6.94
C LEU A 84 7.66 3.16 -7.85
N GLU A 85 8.57 2.38 -7.31
CA GLU A 85 9.21 1.27 -7.99
C GLU A 85 8.82 -0.05 -7.32
N ILE A 86 8.46 -1.04 -8.12
CA ILE A 86 8.08 -2.37 -7.67
C ILE A 86 9.06 -3.37 -8.26
N PHE A 87 9.74 -4.15 -7.42
CA PHE A 87 10.84 -5.03 -7.82
C PHE A 87 11.95 -4.28 -8.58
N GLY A 88 12.24 -3.02 -8.21
CA GLY A 88 13.19 -2.20 -8.92
C GLY A 88 12.73 -1.74 -10.31
N VAL A 89 11.47 -1.97 -10.66
CA VAL A 89 10.88 -1.52 -11.92
C VAL A 89 10.03 -0.29 -11.66
N PRO A 90 10.31 0.84 -12.35
CA PRO A 90 9.49 2.03 -12.22
C PRO A 90 8.05 1.77 -12.66
N THR A 91 7.09 2.25 -11.89
CA THR A 91 5.71 2.32 -12.33
C THR A 91 5.52 3.48 -13.31
N PRO A 92 4.48 3.46 -14.16
CA PRO A 92 4.13 4.63 -14.95
C PRO A 92 3.90 5.84 -14.03
N LYS A 93 4.11 7.05 -14.55
CA LYS A 93 3.80 8.26 -13.81
C LYS A 93 2.34 8.25 -13.39
N LEU A 94 2.11 8.31 -12.08
CA LEU A 94 0.77 8.28 -11.51
C LEU A 94 0.24 9.70 -11.38
N GLU A 95 -0.94 9.93 -11.92
CA GLU A 95 -1.65 11.20 -11.78
C GLU A 95 -2.40 11.26 -10.45
N THR A 96 -2.81 12.48 -10.07
CA THR A 96 -3.67 12.68 -8.90
C THR A 96 -4.94 11.83 -9.00
N GLY A 97 -5.25 11.12 -7.94
CA GLY A 97 -6.38 10.19 -7.89
C GLY A 97 -6.06 8.78 -8.37
N SER A 98 -4.85 8.53 -8.88
CA SER A 98 -4.44 7.17 -9.25
C SER A 98 -4.20 6.33 -8.02
N MET A 99 -4.73 5.12 -8.04
CA MET A 99 -4.48 4.10 -7.03
C MET A 99 -3.65 2.97 -7.62
N ILE A 100 -2.66 2.52 -6.88
CA ILE A 100 -1.91 1.31 -7.22
C ILE A 100 -2.03 0.30 -6.09
N PHE A 101 -2.36 -0.92 -6.45
CA PHE A 101 -2.48 -2.04 -5.52
C PHE A 101 -1.43 -3.09 -5.85
N PHE A 102 -0.82 -3.65 -4.83
CA PHE A 102 0.16 -4.72 -5.02
C PHE A 102 0.18 -5.64 -3.78
N PRO A 103 0.59 -6.91 -3.94
CA PRO A 103 0.77 -7.81 -2.80
C PRO A 103 1.77 -7.25 -1.80
N SER A 104 1.45 -7.29 -0.52
CA SER A 104 2.27 -6.67 0.53
C SER A 104 3.66 -7.28 0.70
N PHE A 105 3.88 -8.50 0.20
CA PHE A 105 5.19 -9.18 0.24
C PHE A 105 6.11 -8.82 -0.94
N ILE A 106 5.69 -7.91 -1.81
CA ILE A 106 6.52 -7.47 -2.94
C ILE A 106 7.41 -6.31 -2.52
N ALA A 107 8.71 -6.40 -2.84
CA ALA A 107 9.66 -5.31 -2.58
C ALA A 107 9.30 -4.08 -3.40
N HIS A 108 9.24 -2.94 -2.75
CA HIS A 108 8.91 -1.67 -3.38
C HIS A 108 9.62 -0.52 -2.68
N GLU A 109 9.74 0.61 -3.38
CA GLU A 109 10.36 1.82 -2.86
C GLU A 109 9.71 3.07 -3.43
N VAL A 110 9.92 4.19 -2.76
CA VAL A 110 9.61 5.53 -3.28
C VAL A 110 10.94 6.24 -3.50
N THR A 111 11.22 6.60 -4.75
CA THR A 111 12.45 7.33 -5.12
C THR A 111 12.42 8.74 -4.56
N PRO A 112 13.59 9.40 -4.38
CA PRO A 112 13.63 10.75 -3.83
C PRO A 112 12.79 11.75 -4.64
N VAL A 113 12.05 12.58 -3.92
CA VAL A 113 11.40 13.76 -4.52
C VAL A 113 12.49 14.77 -4.88
N THR A 114 12.49 15.26 -6.11
CA THR A 114 13.49 16.22 -6.62
C THR A 114 12.94 17.63 -6.71
N LYS A 115 11.63 17.81 -6.77
CA LYS A 115 10.96 19.11 -6.83
C LYS A 115 9.55 19.01 -6.25
N GLY A 116 9.14 20.04 -5.53
CA GLY A 116 7.80 20.12 -4.95
C GLY A 116 7.60 19.21 -3.75
N THR A 117 6.33 18.94 -3.44
CA THR A 117 5.93 18.09 -2.31
C THR A 117 4.97 17.03 -2.82
N ARG A 118 5.20 15.78 -2.43
CA ARG A 118 4.36 14.63 -2.78
C ARG A 118 3.50 14.22 -1.61
N TYR A 119 2.20 14.12 -1.83
CA TYR A 119 1.26 13.55 -0.85
C TYR A 119 0.65 12.26 -1.38
N SER A 120 0.57 11.27 -0.52
CA SER A 120 -0.13 10.01 -0.83
C SER A 120 -0.92 9.51 0.37
N LEU A 121 -1.98 8.78 0.10
CA LEU A 121 -2.70 8.00 1.10
C LEU A 121 -2.27 6.54 0.94
N VAL A 122 -1.82 5.95 2.04
CA VAL A 122 -1.37 4.56 2.08
C VAL A 122 -2.35 3.74 2.93
N LEU A 123 -2.70 2.57 2.45
CA LEU A 123 -3.62 1.67 3.13
C LEU A 123 -3.18 0.22 2.96
N TRP A 124 -3.27 -0.55 4.04
CA TRP A 124 -3.00 -1.98 4.03
C TRP A 124 -4.26 -2.77 4.32
N PHE A 125 -4.55 -3.74 3.47
CA PHE A 125 -5.67 -4.66 3.62
C PHE A 125 -5.19 -5.97 4.23
N LEU A 126 -5.96 -6.45 5.19
CA LEU A 126 -5.59 -7.55 6.06
C LEU A 126 -6.44 -8.78 5.83
N GLY A 127 -5.85 -9.93 6.06
CA GLY A 127 -6.53 -11.21 6.04
C GLY A 127 -5.86 -12.21 6.98
N THR A 128 -6.28 -13.48 6.89
CA THR A 128 -5.69 -14.54 7.68
C THR A 128 -4.19 -14.68 7.39
N PRO A 129 -3.37 -15.09 8.38
CA PRO A 129 -1.95 -15.30 8.16
C PRO A 129 -1.67 -16.26 7.00
N TRP A 130 -0.55 -16.05 6.34
CA TRP A 130 -0.09 -16.94 5.28
C TRP A 130 0.15 -18.36 5.82
N ARG A 131 -0.18 -19.34 5.02
CA ARG A 131 -0.01 -20.76 5.38
C ARG A 131 1.15 -21.40 4.64
#